data_621f03384f97ee6f31688347488d14c4
#
_entry.id   621f03384f97ee6f31688347488d14c4
#
_cell.length_a   1.000
_cell.length_b   1.000
_cell.length_c   1.000
_cell.angle_alpha   90.00
_cell.angle_beta   90.00
_cell.angle_gamma   90.00
#
_symmetry.space_group_name_H-M   'P 1'
#
loop_
_entity.id
_entity.type
_entity.pdbx_description
1 polymer ?
#
loop_
_entity_poly.entity_id
_entity_poly.type
_entity_poly.pdbx_seq_one_letter_code
_entity_poly.pdbx_strand_id
1 'polypeptide(L)'
;TSSFYPPHHMTMGEGGCVYTNNPMLNRLILSFRDWGRDCICPSGQDNFCGHRFDGQFGELPKGYDHKYVYSHFGYNLKVTDMQAAIGCEQLKKFPTFIERRRHNWDRLRAALEPAADKLILPEPCENSRPSWFGFLITCKKGTDRNKLVQYIESKGIQTRMLCAGNLIKHPCFDEMRAEKKGYRVVGTLENTDRIMSDTFWVGVYPGMTDEKIDYMAKVIKEGLLQ
;
A
#
# COMPACT_ATOMS: atom_id res chain seq x y z
N THR A 1 -4.96 7.91 5.02
CA THR A 1 -4.95 6.47 5.35
C THR A 1 -3.52 5.98 5.44
N SER A 2 -3.28 5.01 6.31
CA SER A 2 -2.01 4.29 6.41
C SER A 2 -2.28 2.80 6.51
N SER A 3 -1.42 2.00 5.90
CA SER A 3 -1.50 0.55 5.93
C SER A 3 -0.41 -0.02 6.85
N PHE A 4 -0.78 -1.01 7.66
CA PHE A 4 0.11 -1.78 8.52
C PHE A 4 0.21 -3.24 8.06
N TYR A 5 0.04 -3.45 6.76
CA TYR A 5 0.26 -4.72 6.08
C TYR A 5 1.70 -5.22 6.31
N PRO A 6 1.96 -6.54 6.40
CA PRO A 6 3.25 -7.09 6.80
C PRO A 6 4.51 -6.48 6.16
N PRO A 7 4.60 -6.26 4.84
CA PRO A 7 5.82 -5.73 4.22
C PRO A 7 5.95 -4.20 4.31
N HIS A 8 4.96 -3.49 4.88
CA HIS A 8 5.03 -2.04 4.99
C HIS A 8 6.02 -1.57 6.07
N HIS A 9 6.16 -0.26 6.24
CA HIS A 9 7.18 0.34 7.11
C HIS A 9 7.07 -0.07 8.58
N MET A 10 5.86 -0.30 9.06
CA MET A 10 5.56 -0.98 10.31
C MET A 10 4.38 -1.93 10.08
N THR A 11 4.34 -3.02 10.81
CA THR A 11 3.31 -4.05 10.62
C THR A 11 2.49 -4.26 11.87
N MET A 12 1.23 -4.66 11.69
CA MET A 12 0.36 -5.21 12.74
C MET A 12 -0.04 -6.67 12.45
N GLY A 13 0.70 -7.36 11.53
CA GLY A 13 0.27 -8.61 10.92
C GLY A 13 -0.69 -8.34 9.76
N GLU A 14 -1.85 -7.83 10.03
CA GLU A 14 -2.76 -7.12 9.14
C GLU A 14 -3.30 -5.91 9.89
N GLY A 15 -3.62 -4.84 9.18
CA GLY A 15 -4.18 -3.64 9.78
C GLY A 15 -3.95 -2.38 8.96
N GLY A 16 -4.53 -1.32 9.46
CA GLY A 16 -4.40 0.01 8.87
C GLY A 16 -5.18 1.03 9.68
N CYS A 17 -5.07 2.29 9.33
CA CYS A 17 -5.86 3.35 9.91
C CYS A 17 -6.36 4.34 8.85
N VAL A 18 -7.53 4.86 9.14
CA VAL A 18 -8.11 6.02 8.46
C VAL A 18 -8.22 7.14 9.48
N TYR A 19 -7.76 8.31 9.14
CA TYR A 19 -7.80 9.47 10.03
C TYR A 19 -8.27 10.72 9.31
N THR A 20 -9.00 11.57 10.03
CA THR A 20 -9.57 12.80 9.51
C THR A 20 -9.78 13.80 10.64
N ASN A 21 -9.70 15.10 10.32
CA ASN A 21 -10.06 16.18 11.22
C ASN A 21 -11.54 16.58 11.10
N ASN A 22 -12.31 15.93 10.21
CA ASN A 22 -13.74 16.20 10.04
C ASN A 22 -14.56 15.26 10.93
N PRO A 23 -15.31 15.78 11.94
CA PRO A 23 -16.08 14.95 12.87
C PRO A 23 -17.17 14.11 12.17
N MET A 24 -17.81 14.64 11.14
CA MET A 24 -18.83 13.93 10.38
C MET A 24 -18.23 12.73 9.65
N LEU A 25 -17.10 12.91 8.96
CA LEU A 25 -16.39 11.81 8.29
C LEU A 25 -15.91 10.78 9.32
N ASN A 26 -15.41 11.20 10.48
CA ASN A 26 -15.02 10.27 11.54
C ASN A 26 -16.19 9.38 12.01
N ARG A 27 -17.36 9.98 12.21
CA ARG A 27 -18.58 9.23 12.58
C ARG A 27 -18.96 8.20 11.49
N LEU A 28 -18.94 8.60 10.23
CA LEU A 28 -19.24 7.70 9.12
C LEU A 28 -18.22 6.56 9.00
N ILE A 29 -16.92 6.85 9.14
CA ILE A 29 -15.85 5.85 9.12
C ILE A 29 -16.06 4.81 10.22
N LEU A 30 -16.36 5.24 11.44
CA LEU A 30 -16.62 4.34 12.57
C LEU A 30 -17.84 3.46 12.30
N SER A 31 -18.89 4.04 11.74
CA SER A 31 -20.10 3.30 11.37
C SER A 31 -19.80 2.25 10.28
N PHE A 32 -19.12 2.63 9.21
CA PHE A 32 -18.72 1.69 8.13
C PHE A 32 -17.78 0.58 8.64
N ARG A 33 -16.89 0.88 9.56
CA ARG A 33 -16.03 -0.11 10.22
C ARG A 33 -16.84 -1.13 11.02
N ASP A 34 -17.97 -0.72 11.61
CA ASP A 34 -18.82 -1.49 12.51
C ASP A 34 -20.18 -1.86 11.85
N TRP A 35 -20.12 -2.49 10.68
CA TRP A 35 -21.27 -3.02 9.90
C TRP A 35 -22.27 -1.98 9.39
N GLY A 36 -21.99 -0.70 9.45
CA GLY A 36 -22.92 0.36 9.09
C GLY A 36 -23.95 0.67 10.19
N ARG A 37 -23.62 0.36 11.44
CA ARG A 37 -24.46 0.68 12.60
C ARG A 37 -24.55 2.17 12.84
N ASP A 38 -25.69 2.63 13.27
CA ASP A 38 -25.93 4.01 13.68
C ASP A 38 -25.41 4.32 15.10
N CYS A 39 -25.25 3.29 15.94
CA CYS A 39 -24.76 3.40 17.31
C CYS A 39 -23.33 3.96 17.37
N ILE A 40 -23.12 4.98 18.19
CA ILE A 40 -21.83 5.66 18.43
C ILE A 40 -21.15 5.26 19.75
N CYS A 41 -21.73 4.34 20.50
CA CYS A 41 -21.17 3.90 21.78
C CYS A 41 -19.82 3.22 21.59
N PRO A 42 -18.79 3.60 22.36
CA PRO A 42 -17.51 2.89 22.37
C PRO A 42 -17.69 1.42 22.76
N SER A 43 -16.76 0.57 22.33
CA SER A 43 -16.75 -0.84 22.71
C SER A 43 -16.73 -0.99 24.24
N GLY A 44 -17.57 -1.88 24.77
CA GLY A 44 -17.69 -2.12 26.20
C GLY A 44 -18.49 -1.07 27.00
N GLN A 45 -19.03 -0.03 26.34
CA GLN A 45 -19.87 0.99 26.96
C GLN A 45 -21.28 0.98 26.36
N ASP A 46 -22.27 0.63 27.13
CA ASP A 46 -23.67 0.66 26.70
C ASP A 46 -24.32 2.00 27.04
N ASN A 47 -25.23 2.43 26.18
CA ASN A 47 -26.04 3.65 26.39
C ASN A 47 -25.22 4.94 26.66
N PHE A 48 -24.01 5.04 26.11
CA PHE A 48 -23.18 6.24 26.24
C PHE A 48 -23.87 7.49 25.66
N CYS A 49 -24.65 7.33 24.60
CA CYS A 49 -25.41 8.42 23.98
C CYS A 49 -26.64 8.86 24.81
N GLY A 50 -27.13 8.07 25.77
CA GLY A 50 -28.37 8.33 26.54
C GLY A 50 -29.65 8.12 25.73
N HIS A 51 -29.59 7.65 24.49
CA HIS A 51 -30.71 7.57 23.55
C HIS A 51 -30.92 6.15 22.99
N ARG A 52 -30.70 5.13 23.81
CA ARG A 52 -30.73 3.74 23.37
C ARG A 52 -32.10 3.27 22.87
N PHE A 53 -33.20 3.73 23.51
CA PHE A 53 -34.54 3.21 23.30
C PHE A 53 -35.61 4.28 22.97
N ASP A 54 -35.21 5.51 22.68
CA ASP A 54 -36.16 6.64 22.50
C ASP A 54 -36.35 7.05 21.03
N GLY A 55 -35.60 6.44 20.11
CA GLY A 55 -35.65 6.77 18.70
C GLY A 55 -36.72 6.05 17.91
N GLN A 56 -37.00 6.60 16.70
CA GLN A 56 -37.72 5.95 15.61
C GLN A 56 -36.79 5.84 14.42
N PHE A 57 -36.59 4.63 13.91
CA PHE A 57 -35.65 4.34 12.82
C PHE A 57 -36.38 3.64 11.67
N GLY A 58 -36.73 4.39 10.64
CA GLY A 58 -37.49 3.90 9.48
C GLY A 58 -38.79 3.15 9.93
N GLU A 59 -38.94 1.94 9.42
CA GLU A 59 -40.10 1.07 9.71
C GLU A 59 -39.92 0.18 10.95
N LEU A 60 -38.79 0.33 11.70
CA LEU A 60 -38.54 -0.45 12.90
C LEU A 60 -39.56 -0.05 14.00
N PRO A 61 -39.88 -0.96 14.96
CA PRO A 61 -40.73 -0.63 16.09
C PRO A 61 -40.22 0.58 16.88
N LYS A 62 -41.12 1.44 17.33
CA LYS A 62 -40.74 2.59 18.17
C LYS A 62 -39.98 2.12 19.42
N GLY A 63 -38.87 2.79 19.74
CA GLY A 63 -38.01 2.41 20.86
C GLY A 63 -37.18 1.17 20.63
N TYR A 64 -36.99 0.77 19.37
CA TYR A 64 -36.09 -0.31 19.01
C TYR A 64 -34.66 0.02 19.48
N ASP A 65 -33.92 -0.98 19.97
CA ASP A 65 -32.59 -0.78 20.51
C ASP A 65 -31.63 -0.20 19.44
N HIS A 66 -31.22 1.06 19.61
CA HIS A 66 -30.36 1.82 18.73
C HIS A 66 -29.05 1.07 18.40
N LYS A 67 -28.54 0.23 19.30
CA LYS A 67 -27.35 -0.59 19.12
C LYS A 67 -27.44 -1.53 17.92
N TYR A 68 -28.64 -1.92 17.50
CA TYR A 68 -28.91 -2.87 16.42
C TYR A 68 -29.53 -2.22 15.18
N VAL A 69 -29.49 -0.90 15.08
CA VAL A 69 -29.95 -0.16 13.91
C VAL A 69 -28.81 -0.08 12.90
N TYR A 70 -29.07 -0.52 11.68
CA TYR A 70 -28.13 -0.45 10.56
C TYR A 70 -28.60 0.65 9.61
N SER A 71 -27.89 1.76 9.56
CA SER A 71 -28.25 2.93 8.73
C SER A 71 -27.75 2.80 7.30
N HIS A 72 -26.77 1.94 7.06
CA HIS A 72 -26.20 1.64 5.74
C HIS A 72 -25.43 0.30 5.78
N PHE A 73 -25.04 -0.19 4.61
CA PHE A 73 -24.18 -1.37 4.52
C PHE A 73 -22.74 -1.00 4.88
N GLY A 74 -22.14 -1.73 5.81
CA GLY A 74 -20.78 -1.54 6.26
C GLY A 74 -19.99 -2.84 6.32
N TYR A 75 -18.84 -2.80 6.99
CA TYR A 75 -17.87 -3.89 7.06
C TYR A 75 -17.57 -4.26 8.50
N ASN A 76 -16.96 -5.42 8.72
CA ASN A 76 -16.35 -5.75 10.00
C ASN A 76 -14.84 -5.56 9.89
N LEU A 77 -14.37 -4.35 10.17
CA LEU A 77 -12.97 -3.95 9.99
C LEU A 77 -12.28 -3.52 11.31
N LYS A 78 -12.77 -3.99 12.44
CA LYS A 78 -12.13 -3.72 13.73
C LYS A 78 -10.81 -4.44 13.87
N VAL A 79 -9.78 -3.72 14.32
CA VAL A 79 -8.51 -4.29 14.74
C VAL A 79 -8.66 -4.97 16.11
N THR A 80 -7.90 -6.03 16.33
CA THR A 80 -7.83 -6.68 17.65
C THR A 80 -6.74 -6.03 18.52
N ASP A 81 -6.85 -6.17 19.85
CA ASP A 81 -5.84 -5.67 20.79
C ASP A 81 -4.47 -6.34 20.57
N MET A 82 -4.45 -7.60 20.16
CA MET A 82 -3.20 -8.30 19.79
C MET A 82 -2.49 -7.63 18.60
N GLN A 83 -3.24 -7.28 17.57
CA GLN A 83 -2.69 -6.54 16.41
C GLN A 83 -2.22 -5.14 16.82
N ALA A 84 -3.01 -4.44 17.63
CA ALA A 84 -2.65 -3.12 18.13
C ALA A 84 -1.36 -3.16 18.98
N ALA A 85 -1.19 -4.17 19.83
CA ALA A 85 0.02 -4.36 20.64
C ALA A 85 1.28 -4.55 19.78
N ILE A 86 1.18 -5.32 18.68
CA ILE A 86 2.26 -5.44 17.70
C ILE A 86 2.59 -4.08 17.10
N GLY A 87 1.57 -3.31 16.70
CA GLY A 87 1.75 -1.97 16.14
C GLY A 87 2.47 -1.02 17.10
N CYS A 88 2.12 -1.04 18.38
CA CYS A 88 2.78 -0.25 19.43
C CYS A 88 4.28 -0.58 19.55
N GLU A 89 4.65 -1.85 19.52
CA GLU A 89 6.06 -2.26 19.56
C GLU A 89 6.82 -1.93 18.27
N GLN A 90 6.16 -2.04 17.11
CA GLN A 90 6.74 -1.62 15.85
C GLN A 90 7.00 -0.11 15.79
N LEU A 91 6.09 0.69 16.35
CA LEU A 91 6.21 2.15 16.38
C LEU A 91 7.47 2.60 17.13
N LYS A 92 7.86 1.91 18.21
CA LYS A 92 9.10 2.19 18.96
C LYS A 92 10.37 2.00 18.10
N LYS A 93 10.34 1.07 17.15
CA LYS A 93 11.46 0.74 16.24
C LYS A 93 11.45 1.59 14.96
N PHE A 94 10.35 2.29 14.70
CA PHE A 94 10.10 2.96 13.43
C PHE A 94 11.16 4.00 13.03
N PRO A 95 11.70 4.85 13.92
CA PRO A 95 12.78 5.78 13.56
C PRO A 95 13.99 5.08 12.95
N THR A 96 14.47 4.00 13.58
CA THR A 96 15.59 3.19 13.08
C THR A 96 15.27 2.54 11.72
N PHE A 97 14.03 2.10 11.52
CA PHE A 97 13.62 1.53 10.24
C PHE A 97 13.65 2.57 9.10
N ILE A 98 13.24 3.80 9.39
CA ILE A 98 13.30 4.91 8.43
C ILE A 98 14.74 5.20 8.01
N GLU A 99 15.64 5.33 8.97
CA GLU A 99 17.07 5.61 8.72
C GLU A 99 17.71 4.50 7.90
N ARG A 100 17.46 3.23 8.26
CA ARG A 100 18.03 2.08 7.54
C ARG A 100 17.48 1.95 6.12
N ARG A 101 16.19 2.20 5.89
CA ARG A 101 15.61 2.21 4.53
C ARG A 101 16.24 3.27 3.65
N ARG A 102 16.46 4.48 4.18
CA ARG A 102 17.13 5.57 3.46
C ARG A 102 18.56 5.20 3.13
N HIS A 103 19.32 4.73 4.12
CA HIS A 103 20.69 4.28 3.91
C HIS A 103 20.78 3.20 2.81
N ASN A 104 19.94 2.17 2.84
CA ASN A 104 19.92 1.10 1.87
C ASN A 104 19.60 1.62 0.47
N TRP A 105 18.62 2.51 0.37
CA TRP A 105 18.23 3.12 -0.90
C TRP A 105 19.33 4.01 -1.49
N ASP A 106 19.91 4.88 -0.69
CA ASP A 106 21.00 5.78 -1.12
C ASP A 106 22.21 4.98 -1.59
N ARG A 107 22.57 3.93 -0.84
CA ARG A 107 23.68 3.02 -1.22
C ARG A 107 23.40 2.33 -2.54
N LEU A 108 22.22 1.77 -2.74
CA LEU A 108 21.84 1.12 -3.98
C LEU A 108 21.82 2.12 -5.16
N ARG A 109 21.25 3.31 -4.92
CA ARG A 109 21.20 4.39 -5.91
C ARG A 109 22.59 4.76 -6.41
N ALA A 110 23.52 4.99 -5.48
CA ALA A 110 24.92 5.31 -5.81
C ALA A 110 25.62 4.17 -6.56
N ALA A 111 25.43 2.92 -6.14
CA ALA A 111 26.04 1.76 -6.77
C ALA A 111 25.51 1.47 -8.19
N LEU A 112 24.29 1.91 -8.51
CA LEU A 112 23.67 1.75 -9.83
C LEU A 112 23.86 2.97 -10.74
N GLU A 113 24.42 4.09 -10.28
CA GLU A 113 24.67 5.28 -11.11
C GLU A 113 25.42 4.98 -12.40
N PRO A 114 26.45 4.09 -12.42
CA PRO A 114 27.14 3.72 -13.66
C PRO A 114 26.27 3.02 -14.72
N ALA A 115 25.07 2.57 -14.35
CA ALA A 115 24.10 1.93 -15.25
C ALA A 115 22.98 2.88 -15.70
N ALA A 116 23.07 4.16 -15.40
CA ALA A 116 22.07 5.17 -15.75
C ALA A 116 21.92 5.39 -17.27
N ASP A 117 22.85 4.90 -18.09
CA ASP A 117 22.70 4.85 -19.55
C ASP A 117 21.60 3.87 -20.00
N LYS A 118 21.42 2.75 -19.29
CA LYS A 118 20.44 1.68 -19.57
C LYS A 118 19.19 1.73 -18.69
N LEU A 119 19.28 2.38 -17.54
CA LEU A 119 18.23 2.43 -16.53
C LEU A 119 17.80 3.87 -16.23
N ILE A 120 16.52 4.06 -15.89
CA ILE A 120 16.03 5.24 -15.20
C ILE A 120 15.98 4.86 -13.72
N LEU A 121 16.78 5.53 -12.92
CA LEU A 121 16.84 5.36 -11.47
C LEU A 121 15.90 6.35 -10.79
N PRO A 122 15.29 5.99 -9.65
CA PRO A 122 14.36 6.86 -8.96
C PRO A 122 15.08 8.02 -8.28
N GLU A 123 14.36 9.14 -8.15
CA GLU A 123 14.81 10.32 -7.45
C GLU A 123 13.71 10.83 -6.51
N PRO A 124 14.06 11.37 -5.34
CA PRO A 124 13.08 12.02 -4.48
C PRO A 124 12.54 13.29 -5.15
N CYS A 125 11.26 13.58 -4.97
CA CYS A 125 10.71 14.86 -5.37
C CYS A 125 11.34 16.00 -4.55
N GLU A 126 11.40 17.19 -5.13
CA GLU A 126 11.86 18.39 -4.45
C GLU A 126 11.09 18.57 -3.12
N ASN A 127 11.77 19.02 -2.09
CA ASN A 127 11.22 19.23 -0.74
C ASN A 127 10.60 17.98 -0.08
N SER A 128 10.92 16.77 -0.57
CA SER A 128 10.51 15.51 0.04
C SER A 128 11.65 14.82 0.78
N ARG A 129 11.30 14.04 1.81
CA ARG A 129 12.25 13.20 2.57
C ARG A 129 11.66 11.81 2.74
N PRO A 130 11.55 11.02 1.65
CA PRO A 130 10.87 9.73 1.68
C PRO A 130 11.61 8.69 2.52
N SER A 131 10.84 7.77 3.09
CA SER A 131 11.33 6.50 3.59
C SER A 131 10.86 5.43 2.59
N TRP A 132 11.78 4.96 1.77
CA TRP A 132 11.46 4.16 0.61
C TRP A 132 10.96 2.75 0.96
N PHE A 133 9.87 2.32 0.32
CA PHE A 133 9.36 0.96 0.41
C PHE A 133 10.24 -0.01 -0.39
N GLY A 134 10.58 0.38 -1.61
CA GLY A 134 11.43 -0.36 -2.53
C GLY A 134 12.20 0.59 -3.43
N PHE A 135 13.09 0.05 -4.23
CA PHE A 135 13.88 0.78 -5.21
C PHE A 135 13.34 0.48 -6.61
N LEU A 136 12.68 1.47 -7.22
CA LEU A 136 12.12 1.35 -8.56
C LEU A 136 13.21 1.45 -9.61
N ILE A 137 13.11 0.61 -10.65
CA ILE A 137 14.01 0.62 -11.80
C ILE A 137 13.15 0.55 -13.05
N THR A 138 13.34 1.50 -13.96
CA THR A 138 12.67 1.47 -15.26
C THR A 138 13.73 1.27 -16.35
N CYS A 139 13.61 0.22 -17.14
CA CYS A 139 14.50 -0.06 -18.25
C CYS A 139 14.35 0.98 -19.35
N LYS A 140 15.45 1.48 -19.90
CA LYS A 140 15.44 2.34 -21.09
C LYS A 140 15.28 1.51 -22.36
N LYS A 141 14.93 2.16 -23.45
CA LYS A 141 14.79 1.52 -24.77
C LYS A 141 16.06 0.74 -25.14
N GLY A 142 15.88 -0.52 -25.51
CA GLY A 142 17.00 -1.43 -25.82
C GLY A 142 17.39 -2.35 -24.66
N THR A 143 16.86 -2.15 -23.45
CA THR A 143 17.03 -3.05 -22.31
C THR A 143 15.78 -3.88 -22.12
N ASP A 144 15.88 -5.21 -22.19
CA ASP A 144 14.78 -6.13 -21.99
C ASP A 144 14.55 -6.35 -20.48
N ARG A 145 13.50 -5.74 -19.94
CA ARG A 145 13.11 -5.88 -18.53
C ARG A 145 12.88 -7.34 -18.13
N ASN A 146 12.27 -8.15 -18.98
CA ASN A 146 11.95 -9.54 -18.64
C ASN A 146 13.21 -10.38 -18.50
N LYS A 147 14.18 -10.24 -19.41
CA LYS A 147 15.47 -10.92 -19.30
C LYS A 147 16.23 -10.48 -18.06
N LEU A 148 16.29 -9.18 -17.81
CA LEU A 148 16.96 -8.62 -16.63
C LEU A 148 16.35 -9.18 -15.33
N VAL A 149 15.03 -9.15 -15.20
CA VAL A 149 14.33 -9.66 -14.01
C VAL A 149 14.57 -11.15 -13.82
N GLN A 150 14.47 -11.96 -14.88
CA GLN A 150 14.75 -13.40 -14.80
C GLN A 150 16.19 -13.70 -14.35
N TYR A 151 17.16 -12.93 -14.85
CA TYR A 151 18.55 -13.04 -14.41
C TYR A 151 18.69 -12.72 -12.90
N ILE A 152 18.12 -11.60 -12.45
CA ILE A 152 18.14 -11.16 -11.05
C ILE A 152 17.52 -12.21 -10.13
N GLU A 153 16.35 -12.74 -10.49
CA GLU A 153 15.66 -13.80 -9.75
C GLU A 153 16.49 -15.10 -9.71
N SER A 154 17.17 -15.46 -10.80
CA SER A 154 18.06 -16.63 -10.85
C SER A 154 19.26 -16.52 -9.89
N LYS A 155 19.59 -15.31 -9.45
CA LYS A 155 20.66 -15.04 -8.47
C LYS A 155 20.13 -14.88 -7.05
N GLY A 156 18.87 -15.27 -6.78
CA GLY A 156 18.26 -15.26 -5.45
C GLY A 156 17.80 -13.88 -4.97
N ILE A 157 17.65 -12.91 -5.86
CA ILE A 157 17.14 -11.59 -5.54
C ILE A 157 15.71 -11.50 -6.05
N GLN A 158 14.76 -11.31 -5.13
CA GLN A 158 13.35 -11.16 -5.49
C GLN A 158 13.08 -9.78 -6.11
N THR A 159 12.29 -9.79 -7.17
CA THR A 159 11.78 -8.58 -7.83
C THR A 159 10.26 -8.51 -7.77
N ARG A 160 9.69 -7.36 -8.03
CA ARG A 160 8.26 -7.16 -8.18
C ARG A 160 7.98 -6.17 -9.29
N MET A 161 6.86 -6.37 -9.98
CA MET A 161 6.35 -5.36 -10.91
C MET A 161 5.78 -4.18 -10.14
N LEU A 162 5.67 -3.02 -10.77
CA LEU A 162 5.02 -1.87 -10.11
C LEU A 162 3.51 -2.09 -10.08
N CYS A 163 3.07 -2.77 -9.03
CA CYS A 163 1.68 -3.17 -8.80
C CYS A 163 1.05 -3.83 -10.05
N ALA A 164 -0.18 -3.48 -10.37
CA ALA A 164 -0.89 -4.05 -11.50
C ALA A 164 -0.56 -3.39 -12.85
N GLY A 165 0.21 -2.31 -12.87
CA GLY A 165 0.43 -1.53 -14.09
C GLY A 165 -0.87 -0.97 -14.66
N ASN A 166 -1.19 -1.26 -15.91
CA ASN A 166 -2.43 -0.81 -16.55
C ASN A 166 -3.59 -1.75 -16.24
N LEU A 167 -4.38 -1.41 -15.21
CA LEU A 167 -5.50 -2.23 -14.73
C LEU A 167 -6.51 -2.57 -15.84
N ILE A 168 -6.81 -1.61 -16.71
CA ILE A 168 -7.82 -1.83 -17.76
C ILE A 168 -7.43 -2.93 -18.75
N LYS A 169 -6.16 -3.35 -18.81
CA LYS A 169 -5.68 -4.44 -19.66
C LYS A 169 -5.77 -5.82 -18.99
N HIS A 170 -6.13 -5.89 -17.71
CA HIS A 170 -6.27 -7.16 -17.01
C HIS A 170 -7.53 -7.92 -17.43
N PRO A 171 -7.50 -9.26 -17.37
CA PRO A 171 -8.65 -10.11 -17.77
C PRO A 171 -9.95 -9.81 -17.04
N CYS A 172 -9.89 -9.36 -15.78
CA CYS A 172 -11.08 -8.98 -15.01
C CYS A 172 -11.88 -7.81 -15.62
N PHE A 173 -11.30 -7.09 -16.58
CA PHE A 173 -11.97 -6.02 -17.32
C PHE A 173 -12.42 -6.41 -18.74
N ASP A 174 -12.27 -7.68 -19.14
CA ASP A 174 -12.56 -8.11 -20.51
C ASP A 174 -14.02 -7.82 -20.91
N GLU A 175 -15.00 -8.18 -20.07
CA GLU A 175 -16.42 -7.90 -20.32
C GLU A 175 -16.69 -6.39 -20.38
N MET A 176 -16.17 -5.63 -19.41
CA MET A 176 -16.35 -4.17 -19.39
C MET A 176 -15.77 -3.52 -20.64
N ARG A 177 -14.61 -3.99 -21.13
CA ARG A 177 -14.02 -3.50 -22.37
C ARG A 177 -14.87 -3.85 -23.59
N ALA A 178 -15.38 -5.08 -23.66
CA ALA A 178 -16.25 -5.53 -24.75
C ALA A 178 -17.55 -4.71 -24.81
N GLU A 179 -18.16 -4.46 -23.65
CA GLU A 179 -19.39 -3.68 -23.54
C GLU A 179 -19.15 -2.14 -23.56
N LYS A 180 -17.91 -1.70 -23.42
CA LYS A 180 -17.51 -0.28 -23.26
C LYS A 180 -18.27 0.42 -22.11
N LYS A 181 -18.51 -0.30 -21.01
CA LYS A 181 -19.33 0.15 -19.89
C LYS A 181 -18.66 -0.17 -18.54
N GLY A 182 -18.98 0.61 -17.51
CA GLY A 182 -18.52 0.35 -16.14
C GLY A 182 -17.13 0.92 -15.80
N TYR A 183 -16.45 1.56 -16.74
CA TYR A 183 -15.15 2.20 -16.51
C TYR A 183 -15.01 3.51 -17.30
N ARG A 184 -14.02 4.32 -16.92
CA ARG A 184 -13.62 5.53 -17.65
C ARG A 184 -12.10 5.59 -17.74
N VAL A 185 -11.59 5.80 -18.94
CA VAL A 185 -10.18 6.09 -19.20
C VAL A 185 -10.02 7.59 -19.45
N VAL A 186 -9.02 8.19 -18.81
CA VAL A 186 -8.66 9.62 -19.00
C VAL A 186 -7.26 9.67 -19.61
N GLY A 187 -7.15 10.28 -20.79
CA GLY A 187 -5.91 10.34 -21.55
C GLY A 187 -5.55 9.05 -22.28
N THR A 188 -4.28 8.89 -22.67
CA THR A 188 -3.81 7.78 -23.53
C THR A 188 -3.27 6.60 -22.77
N LEU A 189 -2.95 6.73 -21.48
CA LEU A 189 -2.30 5.73 -20.62
C LEU A 189 -0.92 5.23 -21.10
N GLU A 190 -0.27 5.93 -22.02
CA GLU A 190 1.05 5.56 -22.56
C GLU A 190 2.11 5.40 -21.49
N ASN A 191 2.16 6.32 -20.51
CA ASN A 191 3.09 6.24 -19.39
C ASN A 191 2.77 5.04 -18.48
N THR A 192 1.49 4.74 -18.28
CA THR A 192 1.04 3.57 -17.51
C THR A 192 1.45 2.27 -18.21
N ASP A 193 1.30 2.21 -19.52
CA ASP A 193 1.73 1.08 -20.34
C ASP A 193 3.25 0.90 -20.29
N ARG A 194 4.00 1.99 -20.40
CA ARG A 194 5.45 1.97 -20.27
C ARG A 194 5.90 1.47 -18.90
N ILE A 195 5.28 1.95 -17.82
CA ILE A 195 5.55 1.46 -16.47
C ILE A 195 5.26 -0.03 -16.37
N MET A 196 4.15 -0.49 -16.94
CA MET A 196 3.78 -1.91 -16.94
C MET A 196 4.79 -2.80 -17.64
N SER A 197 5.33 -2.35 -18.78
CA SER A 197 6.29 -3.13 -19.57
C SER A 197 7.72 -3.05 -19.06
N ASP A 198 8.16 -1.87 -18.61
CA ASP A 198 9.59 -1.57 -18.45
C ASP A 198 10.04 -1.42 -17.00
N THR A 199 9.10 -1.34 -16.03
CA THR A 199 9.43 -1.07 -14.63
C THR A 199 9.32 -2.32 -13.75
N PHE A 200 10.24 -2.44 -12.81
CA PHE A 200 10.22 -3.38 -11.70
C PHE A 200 10.83 -2.72 -10.45
N TRP A 201 10.77 -3.36 -9.32
CA TRP A 201 11.43 -2.87 -8.10
C TRP A 201 12.05 -4.01 -7.28
N VAL A 202 13.05 -3.65 -6.49
CA VAL A 202 13.72 -4.51 -5.53
C VAL A 202 13.57 -3.95 -4.11
N GLY A 203 13.64 -4.81 -3.11
CA GLY A 203 13.48 -4.41 -1.72
C GLY A 203 14.68 -3.64 -1.16
N VAL A 204 14.42 -2.70 -0.25
CA VAL A 204 15.43 -1.97 0.53
C VAL A 204 15.07 -1.97 2.03
N TYR A 205 14.47 -3.07 2.51
CA TYR A 205 13.93 -3.16 3.86
C TYR A 205 15.03 -3.09 4.95
N PRO A 206 14.69 -2.74 6.20
CA PRO A 206 15.68 -2.45 7.25
C PRO A 206 16.62 -3.60 7.61
N GLY A 207 16.22 -4.84 7.40
CA GLY A 207 17.03 -6.04 7.69
C GLY A 207 18.09 -6.37 6.64
N MET A 208 18.23 -5.57 5.57
CA MET A 208 19.29 -5.76 4.59
C MET A 208 20.61 -5.17 5.09
N THR A 209 21.68 -5.95 4.98
CA THR A 209 23.04 -5.49 5.26
C THR A 209 23.63 -4.79 4.04
N ASP A 210 24.74 -4.08 4.24
CA ASP A 210 25.44 -3.37 3.17
C ASP A 210 25.95 -4.34 2.10
N GLU A 211 26.42 -5.51 2.51
CA GLU A 211 26.89 -6.57 1.60
C GLU A 211 25.75 -7.09 0.70
N LYS A 212 24.53 -7.21 1.23
CA LYS A 212 23.36 -7.61 0.44
C LYS A 212 22.97 -6.54 -0.59
N ILE A 213 23.07 -5.25 -0.22
CA ILE A 213 22.82 -4.15 -1.15
C ILE A 213 23.88 -4.12 -2.25
N ASP A 214 25.16 -4.29 -1.90
CA ASP A 214 26.27 -4.33 -2.87
C ASP A 214 26.14 -5.52 -3.83
N TYR A 215 25.79 -6.69 -3.29
CA TYR A 215 25.51 -7.88 -4.11
C TYR A 215 24.37 -7.63 -5.09
N MET A 216 23.27 -7.04 -4.62
CA MET A 216 22.13 -6.68 -5.47
C MET A 216 22.55 -5.74 -6.60
N ALA A 217 23.30 -4.68 -6.30
CA ALA A 217 23.80 -3.74 -7.30
C ALA A 217 24.71 -4.42 -8.33
N LYS A 218 25.59 -5.32 -7.87
CA LYS A 218 26.46 -6.12 -8.73
C LYS A 218 25.65 -6.97 -9.70
N VAL A 219 24.70 -7.75 -9.20
CA VAL A 219 23.84 -8.65 -10.00
C VAL A 219 23.01 -7.87 -11.02
N ILE A 220 22.44 -6.73 -10.65
CA ILE A 220 21.68 -5.89 -11.59
C ILE A 220 22.58 -5.44 -12.75
N LYS A 221 23.80 -4.96 -12.45
CA LYS A 221 24.76 -4.55 -13.48
C LYS A 221 25.21 -5.70 -14.39
N GLU A 222 25.44 -6.89 -13.82
CA GLU A 222 25.78 -8.08 -14.59
C GLU A 222 24.64 -8.50 -15.52
N GLY A 223 23.38 -8.43 -15.07
CA GLY A 223 22.21 -8.74 -15.87
C GLY A 223 21.99 -7.81 -17.06
N LEU A 224 22.49 -6.58 -17.00
CA LEU A 224 22.47 -5.62 -18.11
C LEU A 224 23.48 -5.94 -19.22
N LEU A 225 24.37 -6.91 -19.01
CA LEU A 225 25.39 -7.34 -19.97
C LEU A 225 25.00 -8.64 -20.71
N GLN A 226 23.87 -9.27 -20.29
CA GLN A 226 23.32 -10.47 -20.91
C GLN A 226 22.43 -10.12 -22.11
#